data_dc2d45fd671e967da121c5215f135771
#
_entry.id   dc2d45fd671e967da121c5215f135771
#
_cell.length_a   1.000
_cell.length_b   1.000
_cell.length_c   1.000
_cell.angle_alpha   90.00
_cell.angle_beta   90.00
_cell.angle_gamma   90.00
#
_symmetry.space_group_name_H-M   'P 1'
#
loop_
_entity.id
_entity.type
_entity.pdbx_description
1 polymer ?
#
loop_
_entity_poly.entity_id
_entity_poly.type
_entity_poly.pdbx_seq_one_letter_code
_entity_poly.pdbx_strand_id
1 'polypeptide(L)'
;MGTEADRDGAMKQPGLGLRLAVLSRGPRLYSTRRIVEEAKKRGVDVEVCDPMKFSLVVNQGSVDVLHRGRAFAKDAVIPRIGHSITQHGVAVLRHIEQLGVWTANTGQGILQSRDKLNASQILARNRIPVPKTVYVRDILDVEHAIETVGGLP
;
A
#
# COMPACT_ATOMS: atom_id res chain seq x y z
N MET A 1 47.95 -26.24 0.12
CA MET A 1 47.51 -24.87 0.13
C MET A 1 46.18 -24.84 -0.63
N GLY A 2 45.10 -25.00 0.10
CA GLY A 2 43.73 -25.06 -0.44
C GLY A 2 43.09 -23.71 -0.34
N THR A 3 42.59 -23.21 -1.43
CA THR A 3 41.75 -22.00 -1.48
C THR A 3 40.31 -22.39 -1.20
N GLU A 4 39.80 -21.93 -0.09
CA GLU A 4 38.40 -21.98 0.27
C GLU A 4 37.60 -21.14 -0.72
N ALA A 5 36.75 -21.79 -1.51
CA ALA A 5 35.79 -21.10 -2.39
C ALA A 5 34.64 -20.59 -1.56
N ASP A 6 34.53 -19.27 -1.47
CA ASP A 6 33.45 -18.52 -0.86
C ASP A 6 32.14 -18.78 -1.61
N ARG A 7 31.18 -19.44 -0.94
CA ARG A 7 29.90 -19.87 -1.49
C ARG A 7 28.82 -18.82 -1.26
N ASP A 8 29.08 -17.58 -1.61
CA ASP A 8 28.01 -16.53 -1.61
C ASP A 8 28.20 -15.54 -2.77
N GLY A 9 28.16 -16.10 -3.99
CA GLY A 9 28.23 -15.36 -5.25
C GLY A 9 26.94 -14.65 -5.60
N ALA A 10 26.30 -13.97 -4.68
CA ALA A 10 25.25 -13.00 -5.02
C ALA A 10 25.91 -11.79 -5.67
N MET A 11 25.93 -11.76 -7.02
CA MET A 11 26.36 -10.59 -7.77
C MET A 11 25.58 -9.37 -7.25
N LYS A 12 26.26 -8.46 -6.57
CA LYS A 12 25.77 -7.12 -6.28
C LYS A 12 25.50 -6.45 -7.62
N GLN A 13 24.24 -6.48 -8.07
CA GLN A 13 23.81 -5.63 -9.17
C GLN A 13 24.08 -4.18 -8.76
N PRO A 14 24.71 -3.34 -9.61
CA PRO A 14 24.90 -1.94 -9.31
C PRO A 14 23.52 -1.36 -9.02
N GLY A 15 23.35 -0.78 -7.83
CA GLY A 15 22.09 -0.18 -7.43
C GLY A 15 21.63 0.81 -8.48
N LEU A 16 20.38 0.66 -8.94
CA LEU A 16 19.78 1.49 -9.98
C LEU A 16 19.64 2.97 -9.61
N GLY A 17 20.22 3.43 -8.48
CA GLY A 17 20.00 4.77 -7.95
C GLY A 17 18.56 5.04 -7.53
N LEU A 18 17.71 4.00 -7.50
CA LEU A 18 16.29 4.09 -7.18
C LEU A 18 16.08 4.49 -5.73
N ARG A 19 15.33 5.55 -5.51
CA ARG A 19 14.92 6.05 -4.19
C ARG A 19 13.51 5.59 -3.87
N LEU A 20 13.38 4.64 -2.94
CA LEU A 20 12.12 4.04 -2.54
C LEU A 20 11.64 4.59 -1.21
N ALA A 21 10.36 4.95 -1.12
CA ALA A 21 9.69 5.17 0.16
C ALA A 21 8.74 4.03 0.50
N VAL A 22 8.76 3.60 1.76
CA VAL A 22 7.74 2.71 2.33
C VAL A 22 6.87 3.57 3.25
N LEU A 23 5.61 3.83 2.85
CA LEU A 23 4.68 4.59 3.69
C LEU A 23 4.17 3.71 4.83
N SER A 24 4.71 3.90 6.03
CA SER A 24 4.34 3.09 7.19
C SER A 24 4.52 3.85 8.50
N ARG A 25 3.55 3.76 9.42
CA ARG A 25 3.68 4.24 10.80
C ARG A 25 4.52 3.31 11.69
N GLY A 26 4.70 2.08 11.24
CA GLY A 26 5.38 1.04 12.04
C GLY A 26 6.67 0.53 11.38
N PRO A 27 7.80 1.24 11.51
CA PRO A 27 9.07 0.80 10.92
C PRO A 27 9.55 -0.54 11.48
N ARG A 28 9.12 -0.91 12.69
CA ARG A 28 9.46 -2.18 13.36
C ARG A 28 8.51 -3.33 13.04
N LEU A 29 7.40 -3.09 12.32
CA LEU A 29 6.48 -4.15 11.89
C LEU A 29 7.21 -5.13 10.97
N TYR A 30 6.96 -6.41 11.15
CA TYR A 30 7.62 -7.48 10.40
C TYR A 30 7.62 -7.21 8.88
N SER A 31 6.44 -6.96 8.30
CA SER A 31 6.33 -6.73 6.85
C SER A 31 7.06 -5.48 6.37
N THR A 32 7.03 -4.37 7.13
CA THR A 32 7.77 -3.15 6.80
C THR A 32 9.28 -3.42 6.81
N ARG A 33 9.77 -4.08 7.87
CA ARG A 33 11.16 -4.44 8.03
C ARG A 33 11.63 -5.36 6.89
N ARG A 34 10.86 -6.39 6.54
CA ARG A 34 11.19 -7.29 5.43
C ARG A 34 11.30 -6.57 4.09
N ILE A 35 10.41 -5.63 3.80
CA ILE A 35 10.50 -4.80 2.58
C ILE A 35 11.80 -3.99 2.57
N VAL A 36 12.14 -3.35 3.70
CA VAL A 36 13.38 -2.56 3.83
C VAL A 36 14.62 -3.43 3.66
N GLU A 37 14.67 -4.60 4.30
CA GLU A 37 15.78 -5.56 4.19
C GLU A 37 15.99 -6.01 2.74
N GLU A 38 14.90 -6.37 2.04
CA GLU A 38 14.98 -6.81 0.65
C GLU A 38 15.34 -5.67 -0.32
N ALA A 39 14.87 -4.46 -0.09
CA ALA A 39 15.28 -3.30 -0.87
C ALA A 39 16.77 -3.01 -0.73
N LYS A 40 17.29 -3.02 0.51
CA LYS A 40 18.73 -2.82 0.79
C LYS A 40 19.61 -3.88 0.16
N LYS A 41 19.21 -5.17 0.21
CA LYS A 41 19.95 -6.26 -0.45
C LYS A 41 20.08 -6.04 -1.96
N ARG A 42 19.12 -5.36 -2.59
CA ARG A 42 19.11 -5.02 -4.01
C ARG A 42 19.80 -3.68 -4.33
N GLY A 43 20.43 -3.05 -3.34
CA GLY A 43 21.11 -1.76 -3.52
C GLY A 43 20.15 -0.57 -3.71
N VAL A 44 18.88 -0.70 -3.31
CA VAL A 44 17.89 0.37 -3.39
C VAL A 44 18.02 1.28 -2.17
N ASP A 45 18.07 2.60 -2.39
CA ASP A 45 17.96 3.61 -1.32
C ASP A 45 16.53 3.63 -0.79
N VAL A 46 16.30 3.07 0.41
CA VAL A 46 14.96 2.91 0.98
C VAL A 46 14.79 3.64 2.30
N GLU A 47 13.70 4.40 2.39
CA GLU A 47 13.30 5.14 3.58
C GLU A 47 11.87 4.73 4.02
N VAL A 48 11.67 4.57 5.34
CA VAL A 48 10.31 4.41 5.90
C VAL A 48 9.77 5.78 6.27
N CYS A 49 8.71 6.21 5.58
CA CYS A 49 8.06 7.48 5.77
C CYS A 49 6.73 7.30 6.50
N ASP A 50 6.57 7.96 7.66
CA ASP A 50 5.28 7.96 8.37
C ASP A 50 4.29 8.86 7.62
N PRO A 51 3.15 8.34 7.13
CA PRO A 51 2.15 9.14 6.45
C PRO A 51 1.67 10.36 7.25
N MET A 52 1.71 10.29 8.58
CA MET A 52 1.30 11.39 9.46
C MET A 52 2.29 12.55 9.52
N LYS A 53 3.46 12.42 8.87
CA LYS A 53 4.51 13.44 8.83
C LYS A 53 4.60 14.14 7.47
N PHE A 54 3.54 14.02 6.66
CA PHE A 54 3.43 14.70 5.38
C PHE A 54 2.60 15.96 5.49
N SER A 55 3.01 16.98 4.74
CA SER A 55 2.22 18.17 4.45
C SER A 55 1.92 18.19 2.96
N LEU A 56 0.66 18.43 2.61
CA LEU A 56 0.17 18.45 1.24
C LEU A 56 -0.09 19.91 0.86
N VAL A 57 0.53 20.36 -0.21
CA VAL A 57 0.37 21.72 -0.73
C VAL A 57 -0.44 21.65 -2.01
N VAL A 58 -1.52 22.44 -2.06
CA VAL A 58 -2.37 22.58 -3.24
C VAL A 58 -2.32 24.04 -3.67
N ASN A 59 -1.94 24.28 -4.90
CA ASN A 59 -1.92 25.59 -5.51
C ASN A 59 -2.60 25.56 -6.88
N GLN A 60 -2.95 26.69 -7.43
CA GLN A 60 -3.50 26.74 -8.79
C GLN A 60 -2.49 26.17 -9.79
N GLY A 61 -2.85 25.03 -10.40
CA GLY A 61 -2.02 24.37 -11.41
C GLY A 61 -0.86 23.51 -10.89
N SER A 62 -0.67 23.41 -9.55
CA SER A 62 0.39 22.57 -8.97
C SER A 62 -0.01 21.90 -7.67
N VAL A 63 0.61 20.75 -7.41
CA VAL A 63 0.56 20.09 -6.11
C VAL A 63 1.98 19.78 -5.67
N ASP A 64 2.25 19.92 -4.37
CA ASP A 64 3.53 19.55 -3.78
C ASP A 64 3.34 18.71 -2.53
N VAL A 65 4.33 17.88 -2.24
CA VAL A 65 4.35 17.00 -1.08
C VAL A 65 5.62 17.25 -0.28
N LEU A 66 5.45 17.56 0.99
CA LEU A 66 6.55 17.71 1.93
C LEU A 66 6.53 16.57 2.95
N HIS A 67 7.65 15.93 3.19
CA HIS A 67 7.86 15.01 4.29
C HIS A 67 8.75 15.64 5.33
N ARG A 68 8.24 15.86 6.54
CA ARG A 68 8.95 16.55 7.63
C ARG A 68 9.51 17.92 7.21
N GLY A 69 8.73 18.68 6.44
CA GLY A 69 9.07 20.01 5.96
C GLY A 69 10.07 20.05 4.79
N ARG A 70 10.47 18.91 4.23
CA ARG A 70 11.37 18.82 3.06
C ARG A 70 10.62 18.26 1.86
N ALA A 71 10.97 18.71 0.66
CA ALA A 71 10.40 18.20 -0.58
C ALA A 71 10.54 16.67 -0.66
N PHE A 72 9.47 16.01 -1.03
CA PHE A 72 9.45 14.55 -1.17
C PHE A 72 10.03 14.15 -2.52
N ALA A 73 11.28 13.72 -2.51
CA ALA A 73 12.03 13.35 -3.72
C ALA A 73 12.31 11.85 -3.74
N LYS A 74 11.29 11.05 -4.10
CA LYS A 74 11.38 9.59 -4.26
C LYS A 74 10.89 9.20 -5.66
N ASP A 75 11.41 8.09 -6.16
CA ASP A 75 11.09 7.57 -7.50
C ASP A 75 9.95 6.54 -7.43
N ALA A 76 9.82 5.86 -6.28
CA ALA A 76 8.82 4.84 -6.07
C ALA A 76 8.30 4.82 -4.62
N VAL A 77 7.06 4.35 -4.45
CA VAL A 77 6.39 4.22 -3.15
C VAL A 77 5.72 2.85 -3.00
N ILE A 78 5.97 2.21 -1.87
CA ILE A 78 5.19 1.05 -1.42
C ILE A 78 4.30 1.49 -0.26
N PRO A 79 2.97 1.59 -0.46
CA PRO A 79 2.06 2.00 0.60
C PRO A 79 1.77 0.85 1.58
N ARG A 80 2.11 1.06 2.85
CA ARG A 80 1.77 0.20 3.98
C ARG A 80 0.88 0.97 4.97
N ILE A 81 -0.19 1.56 4.43
CA ILE A 81 -1.12 2.41 5.14
C ILE A 81 -1.98 1.55 6.07
N GLY A 82 -1.96 1.86 7.37
CA GLY A 82 -2.80 1.19 8.36
C GLY A 82 -4.28 1.59 8.22
N HIS A 83 -5.18 0.72 8.68
CA HIS A 83 -6.63 0.95 8.58
C HIS A 83 -7.06 2.24 9.31
N SER A 84 -6.49 2.53 10.47
CA SER A 84 -6.83 3.70 11.29
C SER A 84 -6.49 5.06 10.66
N ILE A 85 -5.65 5.06 9.62
CA ILE A 85 -5.24 6.28 8.92
C ILE A 85 -5.55 6.24 7.42
N THR A 86 -6.51 5.41 7.01
CA THR A 86 -6.80 5.19 5.59
C THR A 86 -7.05 6.50 4.84
N GLN A 87 -7.93 7.36 5.34
CA GLN A 87 -8.29 8.61 4.67
C GLN A 87 -7.07 9.52 4.45
N HIS A 88 -6.32 9.77 5.51
CA HIS A 88 -5.13 10.62 5.43
C HIS A 88 -4.03 9.98 4.58
N GLY A 89 -3.74 8.68 4.80
CA GLY A 89 -2.71 7.97 4.04
C GLY A 89 -3.01 7.91 2.54
N VAL A 90 -4.28 7.75 2.17
CA VAL A 90 -4.71 7.79 0.78
C VAL A 90 -4.61 9.21 0.21
N ALA A 91 -4.94 10.25 0.98
CA ALA A 91 -4.74 11.64 0.54
C ALA A 91 -3.27 11.92 0.22
N VAL A 92 -2.34 11.49 1.09
CA VAL A 92 -0.90 11.58 0.84
C VAL A 92 -0.52 10.82 -0.43
N LEU A 93 -0.99 9.58 -0.58
CA LEU A 93 -0.65 8.74 -1.74
C LEU A 93 -1.13 9.37 -3.05
N ARG A 94 -2.36 9.91 -3.08
CA ARG A 94 -2.90 10.60 -4.27
C ARG A 94 -2.09 11.83 -4.68
N HIS A 95 -1.57 12.60 -3.72
CA HIS A 95 -0.66 13.71 -4.03
C HIS A 95 0.64 13.21 -4.63
N ILE A 96 1.21 12.13 -4.07
CA ILE A 96 2.42 11.50 -4.60
C ILE A 96 2.19 10.98 -6.02
N GLU A 97 1.03 10.37 -6.30
CA GLU A 97 0.64 9.92 -7.64
C GLU A 97 0.57 11.07 -8.64
N GLN A 98 0.05 12.24 -8.23
CA GLN A 98 -0.02 13.43 -9.08
C GLN A 98 1.36 14.01 -9.43
N LEU A 99 2.37 13.75 -8.60
CA LEU A 99 3.76 14.10 -8.90
C LEU A 99 4.42 13.12 -9.91
N GLY A 100 3.69 12.12 -10.39
CA GLY A 100 4.22 11.11 -11.31
C GLY A 100 5.10 10.05 -10.66
N VAL A 101 5.16 9.99 -9.33
CA VAL A 101 5.91 8.98 -8.59
C VAL A 101 5.20 7.62 -8.72
N TRP A 102 5.95 6.58 -9.09
CA TRP A 102 5.39 5.24 -9.19
C TRP A 102 4.92 4.71 -7.82
N THR A 103 3.72 4.12 -7.78
CA THR A 103 3.15 3.53 -6.57
C THR A 103 2.77 2.07 -6.79
N ALA A 104 3.14 1.20 -5.86
CA ALA A 104 2.83 -0.24 -5.95
C ALA A 104 1.33 -0.53 -5.88
N ASN A 105 0.56 0.34 -5.23
CA ASN A 105 -0.90 0.32 -5.17
C ASN A 105 -1.39 1.76 -5.24
N THR A 106 -2.44 2.01 -6.01
CA THR A 106 -3.06 3.33 -6.09
C THR A 106 -3.88 3.65 -4.85
N GLY A 107 -4.00 4.95 -4.55
CA GLY A 107 -4.90 5.42 -3.49
C GLY A 107 -6.34 4.97 -3.70
N GLN A 108 -6.82 4.98 -4.95
CA GLN A 108 -8.14 4.47 -5.31
C GLN A 108 -8.28 2.97 -5.06
N GLY A 109 -7.29 2.17 -5.46
CA GLY A 109 -7.29 0.72 -5.22
C GLY A 109 -7.31 0.36 -3.74
N ILE A 110 -6.59 1.13 -2.90
CA ILE A 110 -6.62 0.96 -1.44
C ILE A 110 -8.01 1.25 -0.87
N LEU A 111 -8.68 2.32 -1.30
CA LEU A 111 -10.04 2.64 -0.84
C LEU A 111 -11.04 1.55 -1.25
N GLN A 112 -11.03 1.16 -2.51
CA GLN A 112 -11.93 0.13 -3.03
C GLN A 112 -11.74 -1.21 -2.32
N SER A 113 -10.49 -1.64 -2.09
CA SER A 113 -10.21 -2.91 -1.40
C SER A 113 -10.59 -2.91 0.08
N ARG A 114 -10.69 -1.73 0.71
CA ARG A 114 -11.07 -1.59 2.12
C ARG A 114 -12.57 -1.53 2.35
N ASP A 115 -13.32 -1.09 1.38
CA ASP A 115 -14.78 -1.20 1.35
C ASP A 115 -15.14 -2.60 0.87
N LYS A 116 -15.44 -3.49 1.82
CA LYS A 116 -15.71 -4.91 1.52
C LYS A 116 -16.92 -5.10 0.59
N LEU A 117 -17.96 -4.28 0.76
CA LEU A 117 -19.11 -4.36 -0.11
C LEU A 117 -18.76 -3.91 -1.52
N ASN A 118 -18.12 -2.76 -1.67
CA ASN A 118 -17.65 -2.26 -2.96
C ASN A 118 -16.67 -3.24 -3.64
N ALA A 119 -15.74 -3.82 -2.88
CA ALA A 119 -14.82 -4.84 -3.41
C ALA A 119 -15.59 -6.05 -3.95
N SER A 120 -16.57 -6.56 -3.20
CA SER A 120 -17.41 -7.68 -3.64
C SER A 120 -18.23 -7.34 -4.89
N GLN A 121 -18.78 -6.13 -4.98
CA GLN A 121 -19.51 -5.64 -6.16
C GLN A 121 -18.61 -5.56 -7.39
N ILE A 122 -17.39 -5.03 -7.24
CA ILE A 122 -16.41 -4.95 -8.33
C ILE A 122 -16.02 -6.36 -8.82
N LEU A 123 -15.73 -7.28 -7.92
CA LEU A 123 -15.37 -8.66 -8.26
C LEU A 123 -16.52 -9.37 -8.97
N ALA A 124 -17.74 -9.28 -8.45
CA ALA A 124 -18.93 -9.89 -9.04
C ALA A 124 -19.22 -9.33 -10.45
N ARG A 125 -19.14 -8.00 -10.62
CA ARG A 125 -19.31 -7.34 -11.92
C ARG A 125 -18.30 -7.83 -12.97
N ASN A 126 -17.08 -8.14 -12.54
CA ASN A 126 -16.03 -8.67 -13.42
C ASN A 126 -16.05 -10.20 -13.52
N ARG A 127 -17.12 -10.86 -13.05
CA ARG A 127 -17.30 -12.32 -13.12
C ARG A 127 -16.21 -13.11 -12.38
N ILE A 128 -15.59 -12.49 -11.38
CA ILE A 128 -14.64 -13.16 -10.50
C ILE A 128 -15.47 -13.88 -9.42
N PRO A 129 -15.23 -15.17 -9.17
CA PRO A 129 -15.98 -15.92 -8.16
C PRO A 129 -15.86 -15.28 -6.77
N VAL A 130 -16.99 -15.03 -6.15
CA VAL A 130 -17.10 -14.53 -4.78
C VAL A 130 -18.13 -15.36 -4.04
N PRO A 131 -17.99 -15.56 -2.73
CA PRO A 131 -19.05 -16.15 -1.92
C PRO A 131 -20.33 -15.33 -2.05
N LYS A 132 -21.49 -16.03 -2.05
CA LYS A 132 -22.78 -15.31 -2.03
C LYS A 132 -22.85 -14.47 -0.77
N THR A 133 -23.01 -13.17 -0.93
CA THR A 133 -22.92 -12.20 0.16
C THR A 133 -24.17 -11.33 0.17
N VAL A 134 -24.77 -11.17 1.34
CA VAL A 134 -25.89 -10.26 1.56
C VAL A 134 -25.43 -9.18 2.55
N TYR A 135 -25.68 -7.93 2.19
CA TYR A 135 -25.44 -6.79 3.06
C TYR A 135 -26.79 -6.33 3.62
N VAL A 136 -26.97 -6.41 4.92
CA VAL A 136 -28.18 -5.96 5.63
C VAL A 136 -27.84 -4.84 6.58
N ARG A 137 -28.80 -3.97 6.79
CA ARG A 137 -28.70 -2.86 7.74
C ARG A 137 -29.84 -2.90 8.76
N ASP A 138 -31.02 -3.41 8.35
CA ASP A 138 -32.14 -3.63 9.23
C ASP A 138 -32.06 -5.02 9.86
N ILE A 139 -32.29 -5.10 11.17
CA ILE A 139 -32.30 -6.35 11.93
C ILE A 139 -33.42 -7.30 11.45
N LEU A 140 -34.50 -6.75 10.93
CA LEU A 140 -35.64 -7.53 10.42
C LEU A 140 -35.30 -8.30 9.15
N ASP A 141 -34.25 -7.90 8.42
CA ASP A 141 -33.81 -8.56 7.19
C ASP A 141 -32.80 -9.70 7.43
N VAL A 142 -32.36 -9.89 8.67
CA VAL A 142 -31.27 -10.84 8.99
C VAL A 142 -31.64 -12.29 8.69
N GLU A 143 -32.86 -12.72 9.06
CA GLU A 143 -33.32 -14.09 8.82
C GLU A 143 -33.37 -14.38 7.31
N HIS A 144 -33.96 -13.50 6.54
CA HIS A 144 -34.01 -13.61 5.08
C HIS A 144 -32.60 -13.61 4.45
N ALA A 145 -31.70 -12.79 4.99
CA ALA A 145 -30.30 -12.76 4.53
C ALA A 145 -29.60 -14.10 4.76
N ILE A 146 -29.80 -14.72 5.93
CA ILE A 146 -29.25 -16.04 6.27
C ILE A 146 -29.76 -17.10 5.29
N GLU A 147 -31.07 -17.16 5.04
CA GLU A 147 -31.66 -18.05 4.06
C GLU A 147 -31.07 -17.83 2.65
N THR A 148 -30.94 -16.56 2.27
CA THR A 148 -30.41 -16.17 0.96
C THR A 148 -28.99 -16.67 0.73
N VAL A 149 -28.12 -16.71 1.75
CA VAL A 149 -26.75 -17.23 1.62
C VAL A 149 -26.64 -18.76 1.76
N GLY A 150 -27.71 -19.44 2.11
CA GLY A 150 -27.75 -20.90 2.21
C GLY A 150 -27.81 -21.45 3.65
N GLY A 151 -28.15 -20.60 4.61
CA GLY A 151 -28.27 -20.96 6.03
C GLY A 151 -27.00 -20.67 6.82
N LEU A 152 -27.06 -21.01 8.11
CA LEU A 152 -25.91 -21.00 9.02
C LEU A 152 -25.13 -22.32 8.89
N PRO A 153 -23.80 -22.31 9.11
CA PRO A 153 -23.00 -23.53 9.15
C PRO A 153 -23.36 -24.42 10.34
#